data_28096308be45f149b2b1414bf81021db
#
_entry.id   28096308be45f149b2b1414bf81021db
#
_cell.length_a   1.000
_cell.length_b   1.000
_cell.length_c   1.000
_cell.angle_alpha   90.00
_cell.angle_beta   90.00
_cell.angle_gamma   90.00
#
_symmetry.space_group_name_H-M   'P 1'
#
loop_
_entity.id
_entity.type
_entity.pdbx_description
1 polymer ?
#
loop_
_entity_poly.entity_id
_entity_poly.type
_entity_poly.pdbx_seq_one_letter_code
_entity_poly.pdbx_strand_id
1 'polypeptide(L)'
;MYVPKNVQELLEFVVSMLSSAPKFMDRTGYFPYQNLDYVFRQLHEGLNLNRQTLGEERYNELVRMSDQMRALFETDPEDKTGDTLKGCKIIHEMEDILRQARRKYRPVDRPF
;
A
#
# COMPACT_ATOMS: atom_id res chain seq x y z
N MET A 1 9.59 -12.86 -4.30
CA MET A 1 8.51 -11.94 -3.88
C MET A 1 8.68 -10.60 -4.58
N TYR A 2 7.62 -10.12 -5.20
CA TYR A 2 7.65 -8.79 -5.80
C TYR A 2 7.68 -7.72 -4.71
N VAL A 3 8.56 -6.74 -4.84
CA VAL A 3 8.63 -5.60 -3.93
C VAL A 3 8.68 -4.33 -4.78
N PRO A 4 7.77 -3.38 -4.53
CA PRO A 4 7.79 -2.12 -5.28
C PRO A 4 9.14 -1.40 -5.13
N LYS A 5 9.74 -1.03 -6.26
CA LYS A 5 11.11 -0.51 -6.25
C LYS A 5 11.19 1.00 -6.30
N ASN A 6 10.12 1.66 -6.69
CA ASN A 6 10.08 3.12 -6.75
C ASN A 6 8.70 3.60 -6.34
N VAL A 7 8.54 4.91 -6.25
CA VAL A 7 7.29 5.49 -5.77
C VAL A 7 6.12 5.18 -6.69
N GLN A 8 6.35 5.15 -8.00
CA GLN A 8 5.29 4.80 -8.95
C GLN A 8 4.80 3.37 -8.74
N GLU A 9 5.73 2.41 -8.60
CA GLU A 9 5.35 1.02 -8.35
C GLU A 9 4.67 0.86 -6.99
N LEU A 10 5.12 1.61 -6.00
CA LEU A 10 4.51 1.58 -4.68
C LEU A 10 3.07 2.09 -4.73
N LEU A 11 2.84 3.16 -5.47
CA LEU A 11 1.50 3.69 -5.69
C LEU A 11 0.60 2.65 -6.36
N GLU A 12 1.10 2.02 -7.42
CA GLU A 12 0.33 0.98 -8.12
C GLU A 12 0.03 -0.19 -7.22
N PHE A 13 0.98 -0.58 -6.39
CA PHE A 13 0.79 -1.69 -5.45
C PHE A 13 -0.31 -1.36 -4.44
N VAL A 14 -0.26 -0.17 -3.86
CA VAL A 14 -1.24 0.25 -2.86
C VAL A 14 -2.65 0.29 -3.49
N VAL A 15 -2.76 0.83 -4.70
CA VAL A 15 -4.06 0.87 -5.38
C VAL A 15 -4.58 -0.55 -5.63
N SER A 16 -3.69 -1.47 -6.01
CA SER A 16 -4.10 -2.85 -6.29
C SER A 16 -4.64 -3.56 -5.05
N MET A 17 -4.26 -3.11 -3.86
CA MET A 17 -4.76 -3.73 -2.63
C MET A 17 -6.27 -3.56 -2.46
N LEU A 18 -6.86 -2.55 -3.09
CA LEU A 18 -8.31 -2.35 -3.01
C LEU A 18 -9.10 -3.53 -3.56
N SER A 19 -8.59 -4.19 -4.60
CA SER A 19 -9.33 -5.25 -5.26
C SER A 19 -9.29 -6.58 -4.50
N SER A 20 -8.35 -6.75 -3.56
CA SER A 20 -8.20 -8.02 -2.85
C SER A 20 -8.47 -7.92 -1.36
N ALA A 21 -8.74 -6.71 -0.83
CA ALA A 21 -9.07 -6.54 0.59
C ALA A 21 -10.38 -7.27 0.90
N PRO A 22 -10.56 -7.78 2.09
CA PRO A 22 -9.66 -7.71 3.26
C PRO A 22 -8.74 -8.91 3.42
N LYS A 23 -8.93 -9.96 2.65
CA LYS A 23 -8.17 -11.19 2.83
C LYS A 23 -6.89 -11.22 2.02
N PHE A 24 -6.84 -10.47 0.94
CA PHE A 24 -5.68 -10.40 0.05
C PHE A 24 -5.25 -11.74 -0.51
N MET A 25 -6.21 -12.63 -0.74
CA MET A 25 -5.93 -13.94 -1.29
C MET A 25 -6.03 -13.90 -2.81
N ASP A 26 -5.15 -14.67 -3.48
CA ASP A 26 -5.23 -14.77 -4.92
C ASP A 26 -6.30 -15.79 -5.29
N ARG A 27 -7.32 -15.35 -5.99
CA ARG A 27 -8.44 -16.18 -6.37
C ARG A 27 -8.19 -16.99 -7.64
N THR A 28 -7.08 -16.68 -8.33
CA THR A 28 -6.78 -17.41 -9.58
C THR A 28 -6.09 -18.73 -9.32
N GLY A 29 -5.56 -18.94 -8.13
CA GLY A 29 -4.84 -20.15 -7.78
C GLY A 29 -3.39 -20.19 -8.20
N TYR A 30 -2.91 -19.16 -8.89
CA TYR A 30 -1.51 -19.10 -9.30
C TYR A 30 -0.58 -18.76 -8.13
N PHE A 31 -1.10 -18.09 -7.10
CA PHE A 31 -0.28 -17.69 -5.95
C PHE A 31 -0.98 -18.12 -4.67
N PRO A 32 -1.01 -19.45 -4.39
CA PRO A 32 -1.77 -19.93 -3.24
C PRO A 32 -1.23 -19.47 -1.89
N TYR A 33 0.02 -19.01 -1.87
CA TYR A 33 0.63 -18.48 -0.64
C TYR A 33 0.28 -17.02 -0.37
N GLN A 34 -0.41 -16.35 -1.31
CA GLN A 34 -0.75 -14.95 -1.13
C GLN A 34 -1.86 -14.83 -0.08
N ASN A 35 -1.61 -14.01 0.91
CA ASN A 35 -2.57 -13.72 1.97
C ASN A 35 -2.24 -12.35 2.56
N LEU A 36 -2.96 -11.96 3.60
CA LEU A 36 -2.78 -10.67 4.25
C LEU A 36 -1.33 -10.47 4.72
N ASP A 37 -0.74 -11.47 5.37
CA ASP A 37 0.64 -11.37 5.84
C ASP A 37 1.62 -11.14 4.70
N TYR A 38 1.44 -11.88 3.62
CA TYR A 38 2.34 -11.78 2.46
C TYR A 38 2.25 -10.40 1.82
N VAL A 39 1.03 -9.92 1.59
CA VAL A 39 0.82 -8.62 0.94
C VAL A 39 1.35 -7.48 1.80
N PHE A 40 1.12 -7.54 3.11
CA PHE A 40 1.64 -6.49 4.00
C PHE A 40 3.15 -6.54 4.15
N ARG A 41 3.75 -7.72 4.02
CA ARG A 41 5.22 -7.81 3.97
C ARG A 41 5.75 -7.12 2.71
N GLN A 42 5.11 -7.35 1.56
CA GLN A 42 5.50 -6.67 0.33
C GLN A 42 5.40 -5.15 0.49
N LEU A 43 4.33 -4.68 1.10
CA LEU A 43 4.13 -3.25 1.32
C LEU A 43 5.22 -2.68 2.22
N HIS A 44 5.50 -3.34 3.34
CA HIS A 44 6.52 -2.86 4.27
C HIS A 44 7.90 -2.84 3.64
N GLU A 45 8.25 -3.85 2.88
CA GLU A 45 9.55 -3.87 2.21
C GLU A 45 9.63 -2.81 1.13
N GLY A 46 8.52 -2.56 0.43
CA GLY A 46 8.48 -1.47 -0.54
C GLY A 46 8.65 -0.11 0.11
N LEU A 47 8.02 0.10 1.27
CA LEU A 47 8.19 1.35 2.00
C LEU A 47 9.64 1.52 2.47
N ASN A 48 10.25 0.46 3.01
CA ASN A 48 11.64 0.52 3.43
C ASN A 48 12.58 0.83 2.28
N LEU A 49 12.34 0.20 1.14
CA LEU A 49 13.18 0.39 -0.03
C LEU A 49 13.10 1.83 -0.56
N ASN A 50 11.97 2.46 -0.38
CA ASN A 50 11.72 3.81 -0.88
C ASN A 50 11.80 4.88 0.21
N ARG A 51 12.30 4.52 1.38
CA ARG A 51 12.31 5.42 2.54
C ARG A 51 13.03 6.72 2.26
N GLN A 52 14.18 6.63 1.61
CA GLN A 52 14.99 7.81 1.33
C GLN A 52 14.29 8.74 0.33
N THR A 53 13.68 8.17 -0.69
CA THR A 53 12.94 8.93 -1.69
C THR A 53 11.71 9.59 -1.07
N LEU A 54 11.01 8.88 -0.20
CA LEU A 54 9.80 9.40 0.44
C LEU A 54 10.12 10.49 1.47
N GLY A 55 11.25 10.37 2.16
CA GLY A 55 11.58 11.22 3.30
C GLY A 55 11.01 10.65 4.58
N GLU A 56 11.61 11.01 5.71
CA GLU A 56 11.24 10.42 7.00
C GLU A 56 9.78 10.68 7.37
N GLU A 57 9.30 11.89 7.11
CA GLU A 57 7.95 12.25 7.51
C GLU A 57 6.90 11.41 6.77
N ARG A 58 7.02 11.33 5.44
CA ARG A 58 6.09 10.50 4.66
C ARG A 58 6.25 9.03 4.97
N TYR A 59 7.50 8.58 5.13
CA TYR A 59 7.75 7.19 5.45
C TYR A 59 7.07 6.79 6.75
N ASN A 60 7.25 7.58 7.80
CA ASN A 60 6.65 7.28 9.10
C ASN A 60 5.12 7.31 9.04
N GLU A 61 4.57 8.25 8.31
CA GLU A 61 3.12 8.34 8.14
C GLU A 61 2.57 7.13 7.41
N LEU A 62 3.23 6.73 6.33
CA LEU A 62 2.78 5.57 5.54
C LEU A 62 2.90 4.27 6.32
N VAL A 63 3.94 4.11 7.14
CA VAL A 63 4.07 2.94 8.00
C VAL A 63 2.94 2.91 9.02
N ARG A 64 2.64 4.04 9.66
CA ARG A 64 1.55 4.14 10.61
C ARG A 64 0.21 3.77 9.97
N MET A 65 -0.02 4.28 8.77
CA MET A 65 -1.25 4.00 8.03
C MET A 65 -1.34 2.52 7.63
N SER A 66 -0.21 1.93 7.23
CA SER A 66 -0.16 0.52 6.90
C SER A 66 -0.56 -0.34 8.10
N ASP A 67 0.00 -0.04 9.27
CA ASP A 67 -0.33 -0.81 10.48
C ASP A 67 -1.79 -0.63 10.87
N GLN A 68 -2.31 0.57 10.73
CA GLN A 68 -3.70 0.88 11.06
C GLN A 68 -4.67 0.15 10.14
N MET A 69 -4.43 0.17 8.84
CA MET A 69 -5.34 -0.52 7.92
C MET A 69 -5.24 -2.03 8.06
N ARG A 70 -4.05 -2.56 8.37
CA ARG A 70 -3.92 -3.99 8.60
C ARG A 70 -4.80 -4.43 9.77
N ALA A 71 -4.78 -3.68 10.86
CA ALA A 71 -5.61 -4.01 12.02
C ALA A 71 -7.10 -4.03 11.65
N LEU A 72 -7.52 -3.07 10.82
CA LEU A 72 -8.92 -3.02 10.39
C LEU A 72 -9.30 -4.22 9.53
N PHE A 73 -8.43 -4.63 8.60
CA PHE A 73 -8.72 -5.78 7.76
C PHE A 73 -8.72 -7.07 8.58
N GLU A 74 -7.84 -7.19 9.58
CA GLU A 74 -7.77 -8.39 10.41
C GLU A 74 -9.02 -8.58 11.26
N THR A 75 -9.68 -7.49 11.65
CA THR A 75 -10.89 -7.59 12.45
C THR A 75 -12.16 -7.76 11.63
N ASP A 76 -12.05 -7.72 10.30
CA ASP A 76 -13.23 -7.81 9.44
C ASP A 76 -12.95 -8.67 8.22
N PRO A 77 -12.53 -9.94 8.40
CA PRO A 77 -12.14 -10.77 7.25
C PRO A 77 -13.29 -11.11 6.32
N GLU A 78 -14.53 -10.99 6.79
CA GLU A 78 -15.70 -11.28 5.97
C GLU A 78 -16.40 -10.01 5.44
N ASP A 79 -15.79 -8.85 5.68
CA ASP A 79 -16.33 -7.57 5.21
C ASP A 79 -17.75 -7.33 5.70
N LYS A 80 -17.98 -7.50 7.00
CA LYS A 80 -19.31 -7.38 7.58
C LYS A 80 -19.45 -6.28 8.62
N THR A 81 -18.33 -5.80 9.19
CA THR A 81 -18.40 -4.86 10.31
C THR A 81 -18.22 -3.41 9.88
N GLY A 82 -17.81 -3.16 8.64
CA GLY A 82 -17.47 -1.82 8.18
C GLY A 82 -15.99 -1.48 8.35
N ASP A 83 -15.21 -2.32 9.03
CA ASP A 83 -13.79 -2.06 9.21
C ASP A 83 -13.02 -2.18 7.92
N THR A 84 -13.43 -3.10 7.03
CA THR A 84 -12.81 -3.22 5.71
C THR A 84 -12.95 -1.92 4.92
N LEU A 85 -14.12 -1.29 4.99
CA LEU A 85 -14.33 -0.01 4.32
C LEU A 85 -13.43 1.08 4.89
N LYS A 86 -13.26 1.09 6.22
CA LYS A 86 -12.35 2.03 6.86
C LYS A 86 -10.91 1.80 6.40
N GLY A 87 -10.50 0.54 6.29
CA GLY A 87 -9.17 0.21 5.76
C GLY A 87 -9.00 0.68 4.33
N CYS A 88 -10.01 0.54 3.49
CA CYS A 88 -9.97 1.01 2.12
C CYS A 88 -9.83 2.53 2.04
N LYS A 89 -10.46 3.26 2.96
CA LYS A 89 -10.29 4.70 3.02
C LYS A 89 -8.83 5.08 3.33
N ILE A 90 -8.17 4.30 4.19
CA ILE A 90 -6.76 4.52 4.47
C ILE A 90 -5.91 4.27 3.22
N ILE A 91 -6.25 3.27 2.42
CA ILE A 91 -5.56 3.03 1.15
C ILE A 91 -5.65 4.28 0.27
N HIS A 92 -6.81 4.90 0.17
CA HIS A 92 -6.96 6.12 -0.63
C HIS A 92 -6.12 7.28 -0.07
N GLU A 93 -6.02 7.38 1.26
CA GLU A 93 -5.17 8.40 1.87
C GLU A 93 -3.69 8.15 1.57
N MET A 94 -3.26 6.89 1.61
CA MET A 94 -1.89 6.53 1.25
C MET A 94 -1.62 6.86 -0.21
N GLU A 95 -2.60 6.60 -1.05
CA GLU A 95 -2.52 6.91 -2.46
C GLU A 95 -2.25 8.40 -2.69
N ASP A 96 -2.95 9.27 -1.96
CA ASP A 96 -2.76 10.71 -2.08
C ASP A 96 -1.34 11.13 -1.69
N ILE A 97 -0.83 10.56 -0.59
CA ILE A 97 0.53 10.86 -0.13
C ILE A 97 1.55 10.43 -1.19
N LEU A 98 1.35 9.25 -1.76
CA LEU A 98 2.28 8.72 -2.75
C LEU A 98 2.23 9.51 -4.06
N ARG A 99 1.05 10.00 -4.44
CA ARG A 99 0.94 10.86 -5.62
C ARG A 99 1.69 12.17 -5.42
N GLN A 100 1.63 12.75 -4.24
CA GLN A 100 2.38 13.95 -3.93
C GLN A 100 3.88 13.70 -3.96
N ALA A 101 4.33 12.58 -3.40
CA ALA A 101 5.74 12.22 -3.42
C ALA A 101 6.23 11.99 -4.85
N ARG A 102 5.41 11.35 -5.68
CA ARG A 102 5.76 11.10 -7.07
C ARG A 102 5.96 12.41 -7.83
N ARG A 103 5.08 13.38 -7.61
CA ARG A 103 5.19 14.67 -8.29
C ARG A 103 6.47 15.39 -7.90
N LYS A 104 6.82 15.35 -6.63
CA LYS A 104 8.01 16.02 -6.14
C LYS A 104 9.28 15.47 -6.76
N TYR A 105 9.28 14.16 -7.08
CA TYR A 105 10.48 13.53 -7.61
C TYR A 105 10.44 13.28 -9.11
N ARG A 106 9.56 13.95 -9.84
CA ARG A 106 9.55 13.86 -11.29
C ARG A 106 10.85 14.42 -11.82
N PRO A 107 11.64 13.61 -12.49
CA PRO A 107 12.96 14.03 -12.87
C PRO A 107 12.95 15.08 -13.97
N VAL A 108 11.97 15.08 -14.79
CA VAL A 108 11.98 15.96 -15.86
C VAL A 108 10.96 16.94 -15.77
N ASP A 109 11.24 17.90 -15.18
CA ASP A 109 10.35 18.82 -15.17
C ASP A 109 10.51 19.69 -16.18
N ARG A 110 10.43 19.79 -16.99
CA ARG A 110 10.57 20.48 -17.95
C ARG A 110 10.04 21.44 -18.16
N PRO A 111 10.37 22.03 -18.37
CA PRO A 111 9.88 23.02 -18.48
C PRO A 111 9.28 23.36 -19.57
N PHE A 112 9.10 23.45 -19.89
CA PHE A 112 8.55 23.77 -20.79
C PHE A 112 8.23 24.26 -20.88
#